data_3f43dc7ed35e4dd81adbefa06c22f9f3
#
_entry.id   3f43dc7ed35e4dd81adbefa06c22f9f3
#
_cell.length_a   1.000
_cell.length_b   1.000
_cell.length_c   1.000
_cell.angle_alpha   90.00
_cell.angle_beta   90.00
_cell.angle_gamma   90.00
#
_symmetry.space_group_name_H-M   'P 1'
#
loop_
_entity.id
_entity.type
_entity.pdbx_description
1 polymer ?
#
loop_
_entity_poly.entity_id
_entity_poly.type
_entity_poly.pdbx_seq_one_letter_code
_entity_poly.pdbx_strand_id
1 'polypeptide(L)'
;MKIRIYYEDTDVGGIVYHTNYIKYCERARSEAFFEAGLNFTKEGGYFVVSALEAKFLASAVLGDEVFVKTKLIELKKASLVLEQEIYKFGEKDAEKVLFKATITLAFMKEGRLAKIDESMKAFINGVKF
;
A
#
# COMPACT_ATOMS: atom_id res chain seq x y z
N MET A 1 -1.95 -2.89 9.05
CA MET A 1 -1.77 -4.31 8.72
C MET A 1 -0.42 -4.78 9.20
N LYS A 2 -0.40 -5.88 9.91
CA LYS A 2 0.79 -6.46 10.54
C LYS A 2 1.30 -7.64 9.73
N ILE A 3 2.62 -7.72 9.51
CA ILE A 3 3.25 -8.74 8.67
C ILE A 3 4.46 -9.32 9.39
N ARG A 4 4.54 -10.66 9.47
CA ARG A 4 5.71 -11.39 9.94
C ARG A 4 6.65 -11.65 8.76
N ILE A 5 7.95 -11.49 8.98
CA ILE A 5 8.97 -11.79 7.97
C ILE A 5 9.39 -13.26 8.09
N TYR A 6 9.24 -13.98 7.00
CA TYR A 6 9.60 -15.39 6.86
C TYR A 6 10.81 -15.57 5.94
N TYR A 7 11.33 -16.80 5.83
CA TYR A 7 12.42 -17.13 4.92
C TYR A 7 12.14 -16.71 3.47
N GLU A 8 10.91 -16.90 3.01
CA GLU A 8 10.53 -16.54 1.64
C GLU A 8 10.61 -15.04 1.35
N ASP A 9 10.70 -14.21 2.39
CA ASP A 9 10.74 -12.75 2.25
C ASP A 9 12.14 -12.19 2.16
N THR A 10 13.17 -12.98 2.48
CA THR A 10 14.55 -12.50 2.63
C THR A 10 15.42 -12.85 1.41
N ASP A 11 16.45 -12.04 1.22
CA ASP A 11 17.47 -12.28 0.21
C ASP A 11 18.71 -12.98 0.80
N VAL A 12 19.74 -13.16 -0.02
CA VAL A 12 20.98 -13.82 0.40
C VAL A 12 21.71 -13.06 1.50
N GLY A 13 21.46 -11.77 1.66
CA GLY A 13 22.02 -10.94 2.72
C GLY A 13 21.30 -11.05 4.05
N GLY A 14 20.22 -11.82 4.14
CA GLY A 14 19.44 -12.02 5.35
C GLY A 14 18.45 -10.90 5.69
N ILE A 15 18.27 -9.95 4.80
CA ILE A 15 17.31 -8.85 4.95
C ILE A 15 16.13 -9.04 4.00
N VAL A 16 15.02 -8.38 4.27
CA VAL A 16 13.86 -8.42 3.40
C VAL A 16 14.24 -7.94 2.00
N TYR A 17 13.89 -8.75 1.00
CA TYR A 17 14.13 -8.41 -0.41
C TYR A 17 13.33 -7.15 -0.75
N HIS A 18 13.97 -6.16 -1.35
CA HIS A 18 13.43 -4.80 -1.48
C HIS A 18 12.05 -4.74 -2.14
N THR A 19 11.74 -5.60 -3.12
CA THR A 19 10.44 -5.61 -3.79
C THR A 19 9.31 -6.05 -2.86
N ASN A 20 9.61 -6.77 -1.79
CA ASN A 20 8.61 -7.23 -0.85
C ASN A 20 7.96 -6.09 -0.07
N TYR A 21 8.68 -5.00 0.19
CA TYR A 21 8.07 -3.83 0.82
C TYR A 21 6.95 -3.24 -0.05
N ILE A 22 7.15 -3.22 -1.36
CA ILE A 22 6.14 -2.77 -2.32
C ILE A 22 4.93 -3.71 -2.29
N LYS A 23 5.20 -5.01 -2.22
CA LYS A 23 4.16 -6.04 -2.12
C LYS A 23 3.35 -5.90 -0.82
N TYR A 24 4.01 -5.63 0.30
CA TYR A 24 3.32 -5.42 1.59
C TYR A 24 2.41 -4.20 1.54
N CYS A 25 2.84 -3.14 0.89
CA CYS A 25 2.01 -1.96 0.68
C CYS A 25 0.79 -2.29 -0.16
N GLU A 26 0.94 -3.09 -1.22
CA GLU A 26 -0.18 -3.54 -2.04
C GLU A 26 -1.20 -4.32 -1.21
N ARG A 27 -0.73 -5.29 -0.42
CA ARG A 27 -1.62 -6.07 0.44
C ARG A 27 -2.39 -5.19 1.42
N ALA A 28 -1.72 -4.22 2.03
CA ALA A 28 -2.36 -3.32 2.98
C ALA A 28 -3.46 -2.47 2.32
N ARG A 29 -3.21 -1.95 1.11
CA ARG A 29 -4.24 -1.22 0.35
C ARG A 29 -5.41 -2.10 0.01
N SER A 30 -5.12 -3.29 -0.51
CA SER A 30 -6.16 -4.24 -0.92
C SER A 30 -7.04 -4.64 0.24
N GLU A 31 -6.45 -4.97 1.40
CA GLU A 31 -7.21 -5.28 2.59
C GLU A 31 -8.11 -4.13 3.03
N ALA A 32 -7.61 -2.90 3.00
CA ALA A 32 -8.40 -1.72 3.35
C ALA A 32 -9.61 -1.55 2.41
N PHE A 33 -9.42 -1.78 1.11
CA PHE A 33 -10.51 -1.74 0.13
C PHE A 33 -11.51 -2.87 0.36
N PHE A 34 -11.05 -4.07 0.60
CA PHE A 34 -11.93 -5.21 0.87
C PHE A 34 -12.77 -4.98 2.13
N GLU A 35 -12.15 -4.49 3.20
CA GLU A 35 -12.85 -4.17 4.44
C GLU A 35 -13.90 -3.07 4.26
N ALA A 36 -13.66 -2.14 3.34
CA ALA A 36 -14.62 -1.09 2.98
C ALA A 36 -15.75 -1.60 2.09
N GLY A 37 -15.69 -2.86 1.65
CA GLY A 37 -16.70 -3.43 0.76
C GLY A 37 -16.54 -3.06 -0.71
N LEU A 38 -15.37 -2.52 -1.09
CA LEU A 38 -15.10 -2.20 -2.49
C LEU A 38 -14.73 -3.46 -3.26
N ASN A 39 -15.55 -3.78 -4.24
CA ASN A 39 -15.35 -4.93 -5.11
C ASN A 39 -14.97 -4.43 -6.51
N PHE A 40 -13.69 -4.47 -6.82
CA PHE A 40 -13.18 -4.00 -8.09
C PHE A 40 -13.42 -5.03 -9.18
N THR A 41 -13.97 -4.57 -10.31
CA THR A 41 -14.21 -5.38 -11.49
C THR A 41 -13.69 -4.66 -12.73
N LYS A 42 -13.44 -5.40 -13.78
CA LYS A 42 -13.01 -4.84 -15.07
C LYS A 42 -14.02 -3.83 -15.61
N GLU A 43 -15.30 -4.11 -15.45
CA GLU A 43 -16.41 -3.27 -15.94
C GLU A 43 -16.74 -2.13 -14.99
N GLY A 44 -16.77 -2.40 -13.69
CA GLY A 44 -17.14 -1.42 -12.67
C GLY A 44 -16.02 -0.47 -12.28
N GLY A 45 -14.81 -0.85 -12.57
CA GLY A 45 -13.61 -0.07 -12.30
C GLY A 45 -12.63 -0.74 -11.36
N TYR A 46 -11.38 -0.39 -11.50
CA TYR A 46 -10.26 -0.91 -10.72
C TYR A 46 -9.11 0.09 -10.75
N PHE A 47 -8.15 -0.11 -9.88
CA PHE A 47 -6.97 0.75 -9.82
C PHE A 47 -5.72 0.03 -10.30
N VAL A 48 -4.85 0.77 -10.97
CA VAL A 48 -3.51 0.29 -11.35
C VAL A 48 -2.47 1.30 -10.86
N VAL A 49 -1.29 0.81 -10.51
CA VAL A 49 -0.19 1.69 -10.11
C VAL A 49 0.33 2.40 -11.36
N SER A 50 0.27 3.72 -11.37
CA SER A 50 0.78 4.55 -12.46
C SER A 50 2.10 5.23 -12.12
N ALA A 51 2.39 5.45 -10.83
CA ALA A 51 3.65 6.01 -10.38
C ALA A 51 3.94 5.54 -8.95
N LEU A 52 5.20 5.37 -8.65
CA LEU A 52 5.65 4.97 -7.32
C LEU A 52 7.02 5.60 -7.07
N GLU A 53 7.12 6.31 -5.95
CA GLU A 53 8.39 6.80 -5.42
C GLU A 53 8.60 6.16 -4.06
N ALA A 54 9.76 5.56 -3.84
CA ALA A 54 10.03 4.83 -2.62
C ALA A 54 11.41 5.14 -2.08
N LYS A 55 11.53 5.09 -0.74
CA LYS A 55 12.79 5.20 -0.02
C LYS A 55 12.93 4.00 0.91
N PHE A 56 14.08 3.36 0.83
CA PHE A 56 14.47 2.23 1.67
C PHE A 56 15.37 2.78 2.78
N LEU A 57 14.81 2.98 3.96
CA LEU A 57 15.47 3.70 5.05
C LEU A 57 16.23 2.77 6.00
N ALA A 58 15.70 1.57 6.21
CA ALA A 58 16.30 0.54 7.05
C ALA A 58 15.74 -0.82 6.64
N SER A 59 16.32 -1.90 7.16
CA SER A 59 15.93 -3.25 6.77
C SER A 59 15.27 -4.01 7.90
N ALA A 60 14.29 -4.82 7.54
CA ALA A 60 13.77 -5.87 8.41
C ALA A 60 14.51 -7.18 8.12
N VAL A 61 14.51 -8.08 9.08
CA VAL A 61 15.14 -9.39 9.02
C VAL A 61 14.15 -10.50 9.36
N LEU A 62 14.56 -11.74 9.11
CA LEU A 62 13.76 -12.92 9.46
C LEU A 62 13.26 -12.84 10.90
N GLY A 63 11.98 -13.08 11.08
CA GLY A 63 11.33 -13.09 12.39
C GLY A 63 10.80 -11.73 12.85
N ASP A 64 11.21 -10.65 12.20
CA ASP A 64 10.66 -9.32 12.50
C ASP A 64 9.17 -9.26 12.19
N GLU A 65 8.49 -8.39 12.90
CA GLU A 65 7.11 -8.05 12.66
C GLU A 65 7.03 -6.60 12.24
N VAL A 66 6.47 -6.35 11.07
CA VAL A 66 6.37 -5.01 10.50
C VAL A 66 4.91 -4.60 10.34
N PHE A 67 4.68 -3.31 10.28
CA PHE A 67 3.35 -2.71 10.21
C PHE A 67 3.29 -1.75 9.04
N VAL A 68 2.17 -1.72 8.33
CA VAL A 68 1.95 -0.79 7.22
C VAL A 68 0.93 0.26 7.65
N LYS A 69 1.33 1.51 7.54
CA LYS A 69 0.43 2.66 7.67
C LYS A 69 0.13 3.21 6.29
N THR A 70 -1.13 3.49 6.02
CA THR A 70 -1.57 4.06 4.75
C THR A 70 -2.35 5.33 4.99
N LYS A 71 -2.08 6.34 4.18
CA LYS A 71 -2.76 7.63 4.25
C LYS A 71 -3.16 8.09 2.86
N LEU A 72 -4.43 8.48 2.70
CA LEU A 72 -4.89 9.12 1.48
C LEU A 72 -4.40 10.56 1.45
N ILE A 73 -3.58 10.90 0.47
CA ILE A 73 -3.00 12.24 0.31
C ILE A 73 -3.87 13.11 -0.56
N GLU A 74 -4.30 12.56 -1.70
CA GLU A 74 -5.07 13.34 -2.68
C GLU A 74 -5.98 12.42 -3.50
N LEU A 75 -7.19 12.86 -3.73
CA LEU A 75 -8.15 12.21 -4.61
C LEU A 75 -8.38 13.12 -5.80
N LYS A 76 -7.88 12.69 -6.96
CA LYS A 76 -7.95 13.44 -8.21
C LYS A 76 -9.13 12.96 -9.07
N LYS A 77 -9.26 13.53 -10.27
CA LYS A 77 -10.34 13.24 -11.20
C LYS A 77 -10.37 11.78 -11.67
N ALA A 78 -9.19 11.21 -11.96
CA ALA A 78 -9.04 9.84 -12.48
C ALA A 78 -7.95 9.05 -11.76
N SER A 79 -7.50 9.53 -10.61
CA SER A 79 -6.45 8.87 -9.83
C SER A 79 -6.53 9.25 -8.37
N LEU A 80 -5.78 8.53 -7.55
CA LEU A 80 -5.58 8.89 -6.14
C LEU A 80 -4.13 8.69 -5.76
N VAL A 81 -3.70 9.42 -4.74
CA VAL A 81 -2.34 9.35 -4.23
C VAL A 81 -2.38 8.90 -2.79
N LEU A 82 -1.63 7.86 -2.49
CA LEU A 82 -1.46 7.31 -1.14
C LEU A 82 -0.02 7.48 -0.68
N GLU A 83 0.16 7.74 0.60
CA GLU A 83 1.43 7.60 1.26
C GLU A 83 1.38 6.34 2.12
N GLN A 84 2.38 5.49 1.99
CA GLN A 84 2.48 4.28 2.80
C GLN A 84 3.85 4.20 3.45
N GLU A 85 3.84 3.85 4.74
CA GLU A 85 5.04 3.65 5.51
C GLU A 85 5.04 2.25 6.10
N ILE A 86 6.20 1.60 6.06
CA ILE A 86 6.40 0.33 6.76
C ILE A 86 7.38 0.59 7.89
N TYR A 87 7.01 0.18 9.10
CA TYR A 87 7.79 0.40 10.29
C TYR A 87 7.81 -0.82 11.18
N LYS A 88 8.75 -0.85 12.11
CA LYS A 88 8.76 -1.82 13.20
C LYS A 88 8.94 -1.10 14.53
N PHE A 89 8.54 -1.74 15.61
CA PHE A 89 8.83 -1.25 16.94
C PHE A 89 10.24 -1.71 17.34
N GLY A 90 11.03 -0.76 17.78
CA GLY A 90 12.35 -1.00 18.35
C GLY A 90 12.29 -1.12 19.87
N GLU A 91 13.40 -0.83 20.52
CA GLU A 91 13.48 -0.82 21.98
C GLU A 91 12.44 0.14 22.58
N LYS A 92 11.78 -0.29 23.68
CA LYS A 92 10.73 0.48 24.38
C LYS A 92 9.57 0.86 23.46
N ASP A 93 9.25 0.01 22.48
CA ASP A 93 8.18 0.24 21.52
C ASP A 93 8.34 1.54 20.70
N ALA A 94 9.56 2.03 20.56
CA ALA A 94 9.85 3.16 19.67
C ALA A 94 9.66 2.75 18.21
N GLU A 95 8.90 3.55 17.47
CA GLU A 95 8.64 3.32 16.06
C GLU A 95 9.90 3.60 15.23
N LYS A 96 10.24 2.65 14.34
CA LYS A 96 11.32 2.78 13.37
C LYS A 96 10.78 2.60 11.97
N VAL A 97 10.84 3.64 11.15
CA VAL A 97 10.40 3.59 9.75
C VAL A 97 11.47 2.91 8.91
N LEU A 98 11.07 1.86 8.19
CA LEU A 98 11.95 1.06 7.33
C LEU A 98 11.84 1.45 5.87
N PHE A 99 10.63 1.83 5.44
CA PHE A 99 10.29 2.07 4.06
C PHE A 99 9.20 3.13 3.98
N LYS A 100 9.30 4.01 3.01
CA LYS A 100 8.30 5.03 2.77
C LYS A 100 8.06 5.18 1.28
N ALA A 101 6.79 5.18 0.86
CA ALA A 101 6.42 5.31 -0.54
C ALA A 101 5.26 6.26 -0.75
N THR A 102 5.29 6.94 -1.88
CA THR A 102 4.16 7.68 -2.43
C THR A 102 3.71 6.94 -3.67
N ILE A 103 2.45 6.53 -3.70
CA ILE A 103 1.91 5.67 -4.75
C ILE A 103 0.72 6.36 -5.40
N THR A 104 0.77 6.49 -6.72
CA THR A 104 -0.35 7.00 -7.51
C THR A 104 -1.07 5.83 -8.15
N LEU A 105 -2.38 5.75 -7.91
CA LEU A 105 -3.26 4.74 -8.47
C LEU A 105 -4.18 5.40 -9.50
N ALA A 106 -4.09 4.94 -10.75
CA ALA A 106 -4.97 5.39 -11.81
C ALA A 106 -6.24 4.55 -11.84
N PHE A 107 -7.38 5.19 -12.01
CA PHE A 107 -8.66 4.50 -12.10
C PHE A 107 -8.93 4.07 -13.54
N MET A 108 -9.29 2.81 -13.71
CA MET A 108 -9.47 2.17 -15.01
C MET A 108 -10.85 1.51 -15.10
N LYS A 109 -11.43 1.55 -16.29
CA LYS A 109 -12.60 0.74 -16.67
C LYS A 109 -12.35 0.14 -18.04
N GLU A 110 -12.51 -1.17 -18.16
CA GLU A 110 -12.34 -1.89 -19.42
C GLU A 110 -11.03 -1.55 -20.16
N GLY A 111 -9.94 -1.47 -19.40
CA GLY A 111 -8.61 -1.21 -19.94
C GLY A 111 -8.33 0.25 -20.29
N ARG A 112 -9.22 1.18 -19.92
CA ARG A 112 -9.07 2.61 -20.21
C ARG A 112 -9.13 3.45 -18.96
N LEU A 113 -8.37 4.55 -18.95
CA LEU A 113 -8.46 5.55 -17.89
C LEU A 113 -9.89 6.08 -17.80
N ALA A 114 -10.44 6.11 -16.59
CA ALA A 114 -11.81 6.54 -16.34
C ALA A 114 -11.88 7.55 -15.21
N LYS A 115 -12.91 8.39 -15.25
CA LYS A 115 -13.19 9.34 -14.17
C LYS A 115 -13.72 8.59 -12.95
N ILE A 116 -13.21 8.95 -11.78
CA ILE A 116 -13.74 8.49 -10.50
C ILE A 116 -15.03 9.28 -10.26
N ASP A 117 -16.18 8.61 -10.28
CA ASP A 117 -17.47 9.28 -10.06
C ASP A 117 -17.70 9.64 -8.58
N GLU A 118 -18.73 10.42 -8.30
CA GLU A 118 -19.00 10.88 -6.95
C GLU A 118 -19.28 9.74 -5.97
N SER A 119 -19.91 8.66 -6.42
CA SER A 119 -20.16 7.48 -5.60
C SER A 119 -18.86 6.81 -5.20
N MET A 120 -17.95 6.60 -6.14
CA MET A 120 -16.63 6.00 -5.86
C MET A 120 -15.78 6.91 -4.98
N LYS A 121 -15.84 8.24 -5.19
CA LYS A 121 -15.15 9.21 -4.32
C LYS A 121 -15.64 9.11 -2.88
N ALA A 122 -16.94 9.00 -2.68
CA ALA A 122 -17.51 8.85 -1.35
C ALA A 122 -17.02 7.56 -0.67
N PHE A 123 -16.95 6.45 -1.42
CA PHE A 123 -16.40 5.21 -0.93
C PHE A 123 -14.94 5.35 -0.51
N ILE A 124 -14.11 5.91 -1.38
CA ILE A 124 -12.68 6.07 -1.13
C ILE A 124 -12.42 6.95 0.09
N ASN A 125 -13.17 8.04 0.24
CA ASN A 125 -13.07 8.92 1.41
C ASN A 125 -13.49 8.24 2.70
N GLY A 126 -14.30 7.20 2.63
CA GLY A 126 -14.74 6.41 3.78
C GLY A 126 -13.84 5.23 4.13
N VAL A 127 -12.84 4.93 3.31
CA VAL A 127 -11.92 3.82 3.56
C VAL A 127 -11.04 4.14 4.76
N LYS A 128 -10.97 3.21 5.69
CA LYS A 128 -10.08 3.30 6.87
C LYS A 128 -8.76 2.60 6.52
N PHE A 129 -7.87 3.37 5.99
CA PHE A 129 -6.53 2.90 5.67
C PHE A 129 -5.71 2.61 6.92
#